data_f6f1c9b974b0e14d653a96bf1edc8205
#
_entry.id   f6f1c9b974b0e14d653a96bf1edc8205
#
_cell.length_a   1.000
_cell.length_b   1.000
_cell.length_c   1.000
_cell.angle_alpha   90.00
_cell.angle_beta   90.00
_cell.angle_gamma   90.00
#
_symmetry.space_group_name_H-M   'P 1'
#
loop_
_entity.id
_entity.type
_entity.pdbx_description
1 polymer ?
#
loop_
_entity_poly.entity_id
_entity_poly.type
_entity_poly.pdbx_seq_one_letter_code
_entity_poly.pdbx_strand_id
1 'polypeptide(L)'
;MVAASRHKTPDKQEVCRKVTTLLKKAYAGTVPKRELPVLETLLYAICLEGIPMSQADSVYAKLLNAFHDLNEVRVSSITELLPVFSDVDEAEWRALRVKSTLQFIFETNYAFDFESLKRKTADLAVKQLAKISALSYFVRSYVLQHCLGSHVLPIDNRMHAALVFLGLAEAGATTEHAAEALRSSVRKADAPQFCHLLHCVATDPKRA
;
A
#
# COMPACT_ATOMS: atom_id res chain seq x y z
N MET A 1 0.54 1.57 52.72
CA MET A 1 -0.10 0.93 51.54
C MET A 1 -0.11 1.97 50.42
N VAL A 2 0.79 1.84 49.45
CA VAL A 2 0.86 2.76 48.30
C VAL A 2 -0.05 2.16 47.24
N ALA A 3 -1.10 2.90 46.87
CA ALA A 3 -2.04 2.51 45.83
C ALA A 3 -1.29 2.52 44.49
N ALA A 4 -1.13 1.36 43.86
CA ALA A 4 -0.60 1.21 42.54
C ALA A 4 -1.58 1.89 41.56
N SER A 5 -1.17 3.03 41.00
CA SER A 5 -1.86 3.72 39.93
C SER A 5 -1.93 2.76 38.73
N ARG A 6 -3.11 2.20 38.44
CA ARG A 6 -3.36 1.46 37.21
C ARG A 6 -3.24 2.47 36.05
N HIS A 7 -2.10 2.49 35.39
CA HIS A 7 -1.96 3.17 34.10
C HIS A 7 -2.97 2.55 33.13
N LYS A 8 -4.04 3.29 32.88
CA LYS A 8 -5.04 2.93 31.88
C LYS A 8 -4.33 2.92 30.51
N THR A 9 -4.22 1.77 29.88
CA THR A 9 -3.67 1.67 28.52
C THR A 9 -4.43 2.67 27.63
N PRO A 10 -3.75 3.59 26.94
CA PRO A 10 -4.44 4.59 26.15
C PRO A 10 -5.29 3.91 25.07
N ASP A 11 -6.50 4.42 24.87
CA ASP A 11 -7.39 3.93 23.84
C ASP A 11 -6.72 4.09 22.45
N LYS A 12 -6.54 2.98 21.74
CA LYS A 12 -5.89 2.96 20.42
C LYS A 12 -6.54 3.96 19.45
N GLN A 13 -7.86 4.16 19.55
CA GLN A 13 -8.58 5.14 18.73
C GLN A 13 -8.11 6.58 19.04
N GLU A 14 -7.94 6.91 20.30
CA GLU A 14 -7.44 8.23 20.71
C GLU A 14 -5.99 8.44 20.24
N VAL A 15 -5.15 7.42 20.36
CA VAL A 15 -3.76 7.47 19.88
C VAL A 15 -3.73 7.69 18.37
N CYS A 16 -4.49 6.92 17.58
CA CYS A 16 -4.58 7.11 16.12
C CYS A 16 -4.99 8.53 15.75
N ARG A 17 -5.98 9.09 16.46
CA ARG A 17 -6.44 10.47 16.21
C ARG A 17 -5.36 11.51 16.53
N LYS A 18 -4.65 11.37 17.66
CA LYS A 18 -3.54 12.25 18.05
C LYS A 18 -2.39 12.16 17.04
N VAL A 19 -1.99 10.95 16.65
CA VAL A 19 -0.96 10.71 15.63
C VAL A 19 -1.34 11.38 14.31
N THR A 20 -2.55 11.15 13.82
CA THR A 20 -3.05 11.82 12.60
C THR A 20 -2.95 13.34 12.69
N THR A 21 -3.35 13.92 13.82
CA THR A 21 -3.31 15.39 14.04
C THR A 21 -1.88 15.92 14.03
N LEU A 22 -0.95 15.19 14.65
CA LEU A 22 0.47 15.58 14.69
C LEU A 22 1.12 15.45 13.29
N LEU A 23 0.84 14.35 12.59
CA LEU A 23 1.38 14.12 11.25
C LEU A 23 0.86 15.14 10.23
N LYS A 24 -0.39 15.58 10.33
CA LYS A 24 -0.93 16.69 9.49
C LYS A 24 -0.16 17.98 9.63
N LYS A 25 0.44 18.26 10.80
CA LYS A 25 1.27 19.45 11.00
C LYS A 25 2.66 19.29 10.40
N ALA A 26 3.18 18.07 10.38
CA ALA A 26 4.52 17.76 9.87
C ALA A 26 4.54 17.54 8.34
N TYR A 27 3.52 16.87 7.84
CA TYR A 27 3.33 16.55 6.44
C TYR A 27 2.07 17.29 5.97
N ALA A 28 2.24 18.54 5.50
CA ALA A 28 1.15 19.35 4.95
C ALA A 28 0.62 18.67 3.67
N GLY A 29 -0.21 17.63 3.82
CA GLY A 29 -0.62 16.80 2.70
C GLY A 29 -2.10 16.52 2.68
N THR A 30 -2.75 16.99 1.64
CA THR A 30 -3.97 16.38 1.15
C THR A 30 -3.58 15.04 0.53
N VAL A 31 -4.33 13.98 0.84
CA VAL A 31 -4.16 12.69 0.14
C VAL A 31 -4.25 12.95 -1.36
N PRO A 32 -3.22 12.64 -2.16
CA PRO A 32 -3.29 12.87 -3.60
C PRO A 32 -4.44 12.08 -4.20
N LYS A 33 -5.37 12.77 -4.86
CA LYS A 33 -6.41 12.09 -5.62
C LYS A 33 -5.78 11.55 -6.91
N ARG A 34 -5.72 10.23 -7.02
CA ARG A 34 -5.31 9.54 -8.24
C ARG A 34 -6.51 8.76 -8.76
N GLU A 35 -7.06 9.22 -9.86
CA GLU A 35 -8.15 8.52 -10.55
C GLU A 35 -7.56 7.64 -11.65
N LEU A 36 -6.89 6.57 -11.22
CA LEU A 36 -6.32 5.58 -12.14
C LEU A 36 -7.28 4.40 -12.34
N PRO A 37 -7.26 3.75 -13.51
CA PRO A 37 -7.84 2.43 -13.71
C PRO A 37 -7.32 1.41 -12.68
N VAL A 38 -8.07 0.34 -12.43
CA VAL A 38 -7.71 -0.66 -11.41
C VAL A 38 -6.34 -1.27 -11.68
N LEU A 39 -6.05 -1.64 -12.92
CA LEU A 39 -4.75 -2.19 -13.30
C LEU A 39 -3.62 -1.19 -13.02
N GLU A 40 -3.79 0.05 -13.44
CA GLU A 40 -2.79 1.09 -13.20
C GLU A 40 -2.60 1.39 -11.71
N THR A 41 -3.69 1.33 -10.92
CA THR A 41 -3.62 1.43 -9.45
C THR A 41 -2.80 0.28 -8.85
N LEU A 42 -2.93 -0.95 -9.37
CA LEU A 42 -2.09 -2.09 -8.97
C LEU A 42 -0.62 -1.84 -9.27
N LEU A 43 -0.29 -1.44 -10.49
CA LEU A 43 1.08 -1.16 -10.90
C LEU A 43 1.68 -0.01 -10.10
N TYR A 44 0.92 1.05 -9.87
CA TYR A 44 1.34 2.16 -9.03
C TYR A 44 1.60 1.74 -7.57
N ALA A 45 0.72 0.92 -6.99
CA ALA A 45 0.88 0.42 -5.63
C ALA A 45 2.14 -0.46 -5.47
N ILE A 46 2.49 -1.25 -6.50
CA ILE A 46 3.75 -2.02 -6.53
C ILE A 46 4.96 -1.06 -6.52
N CYS A 47 4.88 0.05 -7.28
CA CYS A 47 5.93 1.07 -7.24
C CYS A 47 6.00 1.81 -5.89
N LEU A 48 4.86 2.02 -5.22
CA LEU A 48 4.75 2.82 -4.01
C LEU A 48 5.20 2.10 -2.74
N GLU A 49 5.09 0.78 -2.69
CA GLU A 49 5.34 0.00 -1.47
C GLU A 49 6.73 0.29 -0.88
N GLY A 50 6.78 0.81 0.33
CA GLY A 50 8.01 1.03 1.11
C GLY A 50 8.91 2.18 0.63
N ILE A 51 8.50 3.02 -0.31
CA ILE A 51 9.30 4.16 -0.79
C ILE A 51 8.50 5.47 -0.77
N PRO A 52 9.17 6.65 -0.75
CA PRO A 52 8.48 7.94 -0.83
C PRO A 52 7.64 8.08 -2.10
N MET A 53 6.51 8.78 -2.00
CA MET A 53 5.59 8.97 -3.14
C MET A 53 6.26 9.63 -4.35
N SER A 54 7.13 10.62 -4.14
CA SER A 54 7.86 11.28 -5.24
C SER A 54 8.76 10.30 -6.00
N GLN A 55 9.37 9.35 -5.29
CA GLN A 55 10.18 8.30 -5.89
C GLN A 55 9.29 7.28 -6.61
N ALA A 56 8.15 6.90 -6.01
CA ALA A 56 7.18 6.03 -6.65
C ALA A 56 6.62 6.62 -7.96
N ASP A 57 6.35 7.93 -7.97
CA ASP A 57 5.91 8.65 -9.18
C ASP A 57 6.96 8.56 -10.30
N SER A 58 8.24 8.73 -9.95
CA SER A 58 9.34 8.62 -10.91
C SER A 58 9.49 7.19 -11.45
N VAL A 59 9.42 6.19 -10.58
CA VAL A 59 9.50 4.77 -10.97
C VAL A 59 8.31 4.36 -11.83
N TYR A 60 7.12 4.79 -11.46
CA TYR A 60 5.91 4.51 -12.25
C TYR A 60 5.97 5.15 -13.64
N ALA A 61 6.43 6.40 -13.72
CA ALA A 61 6.66 7.06 -15.00
C ALA A 61 7.73 6.34 -15.84
N LYS A 62 8.84 5.89 -15.23
CA LYS A 62 9.84 5.07 -15.92
C LYS A 62 9.24 3.77 -16.46
N LEU A 63 8.40 3.08 -15.67
CA LEU A 63 7.74 1.84 -16.11
C LEU A 63 6.89 2.06 -17.37
N LEU A 64 6.09 3.15 -17.40
CA LEU A 64 5.22 3.45 -18.53
C LEU A 64 5.97 3.94 -19.77
N ASN A 65 7.17 4.54 -19.61
CA ASN A 65 7.93 5.12 -20.71
C ASN A 65 9.05 4.20 -21.24
N ALA A 66 9.45 3.17 -20.48
CA ALA A 66 10.53 2.28 -20.87
C ALA A 66 10.12 1.23 -21.91
N PHE A 67 8.82 1.01 -22.06
CA PHE A 67 8.25 0.00 -22.96
C PHE A 67 7.16 0.61 -23.83
N HIS A 68 6.93 0.00 -24.99
CA HIS A 68 5.95 0.48 -25.92
C HIS A 68 4.51 0.35 -25.38
N ASP A 69 4.21 -0.76 -24.71
CA ASP A 69 2.91 -1.04 -24.10
C ASP A 69 3.02 -2.03 -22.93
N LEU A 70 1.90 -2.30 -22.27
CA LEU A 70 1.84 -3.25 -21.13
C LEU A 70 2.06 -4.70 -21.58
N ASN A 71 1.86 -5.03 -22.85
CA ASN A 71 2.15 -6.36 -23.35
C ASN A 71 3.67 -6.60 -23.45
N GLU A 72 4.41 -5.60 -23.89
CA GLU A 72 5.88 -5.65 -23.88
C GLU A 72 6.40 -5.85 -22.44
N VAL A 73 5.89 -5.08 -21.47
CA VAL A 73 6.24 -5.28 -20.04
C VAL A 73 5.92 -6.72 -19.60
N ARG A 74 4.77 -7.26 -19.98
CA ARG A 74 4.34 -8.62 -19.61
C ARG A 74 5.29 -9.69 -20.14
N VAL A 75 5.73 -9.58 -21.39
CA VAL A 75 6.58 -10.61 -22.03
C VAL A 75 8.07 -10.44 -21.73
N SER A 76 8.50 -9.25 -21.29
CA SER A 76 9.88 -8.98 -20.91
C SER A 76 10.37 -9.89 -19.78
N SER A 77 11.65 -10.22 -19.79
CA SER A 77 12.31 -10.92 -18.69
C SER A 77 12.43 -10.01 -17.45
N ILE A 78 12.66 -10.60 -16.28
CA ILE A 78 12.93 -9.83 -15.06
C ILE A 78 14.15 -8.94 -15.26
N THR A 79 15.21 -9.45 -15.91
CA THR A 79 16.45 -8.69 -16.20
C THR A 79 16.19 -7.43 -17.03
N GLU A 80 15.26 -7.49 -18.00
CA GLU A 80 14.89 -6.32 -18.82
C GLU A 80 14.04 -5.30 -18.03
N LEU A 81 13.33 -5.74 -16.99
CA LEU A 81 12.54 -4.86 -16.12
C LEU A 81 13.37 -4.19 -15.01
N LEU A 82 14.51 -4.79 -14.60
CA LEU A 82 15.35 -4.29 -13.50
C LEU A 82 15.76 -2.81 -13.66
N PRO A 83 16.15 -2.30 -14.85
CA PRO A 83 16.54 -0.90 -15.01
C PRO A 83 15.45 0.10 -14.59
N VAL A 84 14.17 -0.27 -14.69
CA VAL A 84 13.04 0.57 -14.25
C VAL A 84 13.10 0.80 -12.74
N PHE A 85 13.53 -0.21 -11.99
CA PHE A 85 13.51 -0.24 -10.52
C PHE A 85 14.91 -0.07 -9.91
N SER A 86 15.93 0.31 -10.70
CA SER A 86 17.33 0.39 -10.24
C SER A 86 17.58 1.35 -9.09
N ASP A 87 16.73 2.37 -8.96
CA ASP A 87 16.91 3.45 -7.97
C ASP A 87 16.11 3.18 -6.67
N VAL A 88 15.52 2.00 -6.54
CA VAL A 88 14.67 1.65 -5.39
C VAL A 88 14.98 0.26 -4.85
N ASP A 89 14.73 0.08 -3.56
CA ASP A 89 14.87 -1.22 -2.90
C ASP A 89 13.94 -2.27 -3.51
N GLU A 90 14.34 -3.54 -3.40
CA GLU A 90 13.56 -4.70 -3.85
C GLU A 90 13.22 -4.68 -5.36
N ALA A 91 14.14 -4.18 -6.22
CA ALA A 91 13.94 -4.05 -7.66
C ALA A 91 13.44 -5.35 -8.33
N GLU A 92 14.06 -6.49 -8.00
CA GLU A 92 13.69 -7.80 -8.56
C GLU A 92 12.28 -8.22 -8.15
N TRP A 93 11.90 -8.01 -6.87
CA TRP A 93 10.55 -8.28 -6.40
C TRP A 93 9.50 -7.40 -7.05
N ARG A 94 9.82 -6.10 -7.29
CA ARG A 94 8.91 -5.18 -8.00
C ARG A 94 8.72 -5.62 -9.44
N ALA A 95 9.80 -5.95 -10.14
CA ALA A 95 9.74 -6.47 -11.51
C ALA A 95 8.90 -7.76 -11.59
N LEU A 96 9.13 -8.71 -10.68
CA LEU A 96 8.35 -9.95 -10.60
C LEU A 96 6.85 -9.68 -10.36
N ARG A 97 6.52 -8.79 -9.43
CA ARG A 97 5.12 -8.44 -9.10
C ARG A 97 4.42 -7.78 -10.29
N VAL A 98 5.09 -6.84 -10.97
CA VAL A 98 4.54 -6.19 -12.19
C VAL A 98 4.26 -7.24 -13.26
N LYS A 99 5.26 -8.06 -13.59
CA LYS A 99 5.12 -9.12 -14.61
C LYS A 99 4.00 -10.11 -14.25
N SER A 100 3.98 -10.62 -13.03
CA SER A 100 2.98 -11.59 -12.57
C SER A 100 1.57 -11.00 -12.57
N THR A 101 1.44 -9.72 -12.22
CA THR A 101 0.15 -9.01 -12.26
C THR A 101 -0.37 -8.89 -13.69
N LEU A 102 0.47 -8.44 -14.61
CA LEU A 102 0.10 -8.28 -16.02
C LEU A 102 -0.21 -9.64 -16.67
N GLN A 103 0.57 -10.67 -16.36
CA GLN A 103 0.34 -12.02 -16.86
C GLN A 103 -1.01 -12.58 -16.39
N PHE A 104 -1.30 -12.49 -15.08
CA PHE A 104 -2.57 -12.96 -14.52
C PHE A 104 -3.78 -12.25 -15.14
N ILE A 105 -3.69 -10.91 -15.26
CA ILE A 105 -4.81 -10.12 -15.80
C ILE A 105 -5.03 -10.46 -17.27
N PHE A 106 -3.97 -10.54 -18.06
CA PHE A 106 -4.07 -10.92 -19.47
C PHE A 106 -4.62 -12.33 -19.67
N GLU A 107 -4.14 -13.32 -18.93
CA GLU A 107 -4.63 -14.70 -19.01
C GLU A 107 -6.10 -14.85 -18.57
N THR A 108 -6.55 -13.99 -17.67
CA THR A 108 -7.93 -14.03 -17.17
C THR A 108 -8.91 -13.32 -18.10
N ASN A 109 -8.50 -12.17 -18.69
CA ASN A 109 -9.41 -11.27 -19.40
C ASN A 109 -9.09 -11.15 -20.90
N TYR A 110 -7.95 -11.66 -21.36
CA TYR A 110 -7.38 -11.47 -22.71
C TYR A 110 -7.25 -10.00 -23.09
N ALA A 111 -7.13 -9.13 -22.07
CA ALA A 111 -6.98 -7.69 -22.18
C ALA A 111 -6.30 -7.14 -20.93
N PHE A 112 -5.69 -5.95 -21.03
CA PHE A 112 -5.16 -5.20 -19.89
C PHE A 112 -6.26 -4.34 -19.25
N ASP A 113 -7.36 -4.98 -18.90
CA ASP A 113 -8.52 -4.37 -18.23
C ASP A 113 -8.88 -5.19 -16.98
N PHE A 114 -9.02 -4.50 -15.86
CA PHE A 114 -9.41 -5.12 -14.60
C PHE A 114 -10.55 -4.34 -13.89
N GLU A 115 -11.25 -3.48 -14.64
CA GLU A 115 -12.34 -2.65 -14.12
C GLU A 115 -13.53 -3.46 -13.59
N SER A 116 -13.66 -4.71 -14.04
CA SER A 116 -14.64 -5.66 -13.50
C SER A 116 -14.50 -5.86 -11.98
N LEU A 117 -13.33 -5.60 -11.39
CA LEU A 117 -13.10 -5.66 -9.96
C LEU A 117 -13.98 -4.67 -9.18
N LYS A 118 -14.21 -3.47 -9.71
CA LYS A 118 -15.06 -2.43 -9.09
C LYS A 118 -16.53 -2.85 -8.92
N ARG A 119 -16.99 -3.82 -9.73
CA ARG A 119 -18.36 -4.33 -9.68
C ARG A 119 -18.56 -5.47 -8.69
N LYS A 120 -17.49 -5.93 -8.03
CA LYS A 120 -17.53 -7.04 -7.08
C LYS A 120 -17.79 -6.53 -5.66
N THR A 121 -18.34 -7.42 -4.83
CA THR A 121 -18.33 -7.19 -3.39
C THR A 121 -16.90 -7.20 -2.86
N ALA A 122 -16.66 -6.57 -1.71
CA ALA A 122 -15.33 -6.53 -1.09
C ALA A 122 -14.71 -7.92 -0.93
N ASP A 123 -15.48 -8.91 -0.47
CA ASP A 123 -15.01 -10.28 -0.27
C ASP A 123 -14.61 -10.98 -1.57
N LEU A 124 -15.38 -10.77 -2.64
CA LEU A 124 -15.05 -11.32 -3.96
C LEU A 124 -13.82 -10.63 -4.56
N ALA A 125 -13.67 -9.32 -4.35
CA ALA A 125 -12.50 -8.58 -4.78
C ALA A 125 -11.23 -9.05 -4.05
N VAL A 126 -11.29 -9.24 -2.72
CA VAL A 126 -10.19 -9.82 -1.93
C VAL A 126 -9.79 -11.18 -2.48
N LYS A 127 -10.76 -12.09 -2.70
CA LYS A 127 -10.49 -13.43 -3.26
C LYS A 127 -9.88 -13.37 -4.66
N GLN A 128 -10.30 -12.42 -5.48
CA GLN A 128 -9.75 -12.27 -6.84
C GLN A 128 -8.31 -11.74 -6.80
N LEU A 129 -8.03 -10.71 -5.99
CA LEU A 129 -6.67 -10.18 -5.81
C LEU A 129 -5.72 -11.20 -5.19
N ALA A 130 -6.21 -12.07 -4.29
CA ALA A 130 -5.42 -13.14 -3.68
C ALA A 130 -4.94 -14.21 -4.68
N LYS A 131 -5.58 -14.34 -5.86
CA LYS A 131 -5.13 -15.23 -6.92
C LYS A 131 -3.84 -14.76 -7.60
N ILE A 132 -3.52 -13.47 -7.49
CA ILE A 132 -2.24 -12.91 -7.96
C ILE A 132 -1.22 -13.13 -6.84
N SER A 133 -0.56 -14.28 -6.83
CA SER A 133 0.27 -14.77 -5.72
C SER A 133 1.44 -13.85 -5.35
N ALA A 134 1.95 -13.08 -6.32
CA ALA A 134 3.07 -12.16 -6.09
C ALA A 134 2.68 -10.86 -5.37
N LEU A 135 1.37 -10.54 -5.23
CA LEU A 135 0.96 -9.30 -4.57
C LEU A 135 1.10 -9.38 -3.06
N SER A 136 1.73 -8.36 -2.50
CA SER A 136 1.80 -8.14 -1.04
C SER A 136 0.42 -7.78 -0.46
N TYR A 137 0.30 -7.84 0.87
CA TYR A 137 -0.87 -7.31 1.56
C TYR A 137 -1.08 -5.81 1.26
N PHE A 138 0.01 -5.02 1.26
CA PHE A 138 -0.05 -3.58 0.97
C PHE A 138 -0.70 -3.31 -0.40
N VAL A 139 -0.21 -3.93 -1.46
CA VAL A 139 -0.71 -3.70 -2.83
C VAL A 139 -2.19 -4.08 -2.94
N ARG A 140 -2.59 -5.25 -2.42
CA ARG A 140 -3.99 -5.70 -2.44
C ARG A 140 -4.90 -4.74 -1.70
N SER A 141 -4.52 -4.35 -0.48
CA SER A 141 -5.32 -3.45 0.35
C SER A 141 -5.33 -2.01 -0.18
N TYR A 142 -4.26 -1.55 -0.81
CA TYR A 142 -4.23 -0.25 -1.48
C TYR A 142 -5.30 -0.16 -2.58
N VAL A 143 -5.37 -1.15 -3.46
CA VAL A 143 -6.41 -1.22 -4.51
C VAL A 143 -7.81 -1.32 -3.93
N LEU A 144 -8.02 -2.15 -2.91
CA LEU A 144 -9.33 -2.26 -2.24
C LEU A 144 -9.77 -0.94 -1.61
N GLN A 145 -8.86 -0.18 -1.00
CA GLN A 145 -9.16 1.11 -0.41
C GLN A 145 -9.45 2.17 -1.49
N HIS A 146 -8.57 2.29 -2.51
CA HIS A 146 -8.64 3.37 -3.49
C HIS A 146 -9.68 3.14 -4.59
N CYS A 147 -9.82 1.90 -5.09
CA CYS A 147 -10.72 1.59 -6.19
C CYS A 147 -12.13 1.20 -5.73
N LEU A 148 -12.27 0.57 -4.56
CA LEU A 148 -13.55 0.07 -4.05
C LEU A 148 -14.05 0.82 -2.82
N GLY A 149 -13.27 1.76 -2.26
CA GLY A 149 -13.61 2.45 -1.03
C GLY A 149 -13.78 1.50 0.17
N SER A 150 -13.10 0.36 0.17
CA SER A 150 -13.16 -0.62 1.25
C SER A 150 -12.50 -0.08 2.51
N HIS A 151 -13.04 -0.44 3.68
CA HIS A 151 -12.44 -0.10 4.97
C HIS A 151 -11.32 -1.09 5.30
N VAL A 152 -10.18 -0.90 4.67
CA VAL A 152 -8.94 -1.64 4.89
C VAL A 152 -7.78 -0.65 5.07
N LEU A 153 -6.70 -1.09 5.71
CA LEU A 153 -5.53 -0.25 5.94
C LEU A 153 -4.35 -0.85 5.17
N PRO A 154 -3.91 -0.25 4.05
CA PRO A 154 -2.70 -0.68 3.34
C PRO A 154 -1.47 -0.36 4.20
N ILE A 155 -0.92 -1.39 4.83
CA ILE A 155 0.25 -1.32 5.70
C ILE A 155 1.38 -2.15 5.09
N ASP A 156 2.51 -1.51 4.79
CA ASP A 156 3.75 -2.17 4.40
C ASP A 156 4.70 -2.37 5.61
N ASN A 157 5.86 -2.95 5.37
CA ASN A 157 6.82 -3.23 6.44
C ASN A 157 7.37 -1.97 7.12
N ARG A 158 7.60 -0.87 6.38
CA ARG A 158 8.06 0.40 6.97
C ARG A 158 6.96 1.06 7.80
N MET A 159 5.74 1.05 7.30
CA MET A 159 4.57 1.53 8.03
C MET A 159 4.33 0.67 9.29
N HIS A 160 4.49 -0.65 9.20
CA HIS A 160 4.40 -1.53 10.36
C HIS A 160 5.44 -1.18 11.43
N ALA A 161 6.70 -0.97 11.05
CA ALA A 161 7.75 -0.54 11.97
C ALA A 161 7.38 0.80 12.66
N ALA A 162 6.84 1.76 11.91
CA ALA A 162 6.33 3.01 12.48
C ALA A 162 5.18 2.79 13.48
N LEU A 163 4.24 1.87 13.18
CA LEU A 163 3.16 1.50 14.11
C LEU A 163 3.67 0.83 15.38
N VAL A 164 4.70 -0.02 15.28
CA VAL A 164 5.36 -0.63 16.44
C VAL A 164 6.01 0.44 17.32
N PHE A 165 6.74 1.38 16.71
CA PHE A 165 7.34 2.51 17.42
C PHE A 165 6.29 3.36 18.15
N LEU A 166 5.12 3.55 17.56
CA LEU A 166 3.99 4.30 18.14
C LEU A 166 3.20 3.48 19.19
N GLY A 167 3.55 2.22 19.44
CA GLY A 167 2.81 1.34 20.35
C GLY A 167 1.43 0.90 19.83
N LEU A 168 1.18 1.02 18.52
CA LEU A 168 -0.09 0.69 17.87
C LEU A 168 -0.11 -0.73 17.28
N ALA A 169 1.05 -1.34 17.07
CA ALA A 169 1.20 -2.71 16.60
C ALA A 169 2.25 -3.48 17.42
N GLU A 170 2.17 -4.80 17.37
CA GLU A 170 3.16 -5.70 17.96
C GLU A 170 4.30 -5.99 16.98
N ALA A 171 5.54 -5.98 17.43
CA ALA A 171 6.72 -6.19 16.59
C ALA A 171 6.73 -7.53 15.83
N GLY A 172 6.17 -8.58 16.43
CA GLY A 172 6.08 -9.92 15.83
C GLY A 172 4.86 -10.16 14.93
N ALA A 173 3.96 -9.15 14.80
CA ALA A 173 2.76 -9.29 13.98
C ALA A 173 3.11 -9.13 12.49
N THR A 174 2.36 -9.81 11.62
CA THR A 174 2.39 -9.53 10.18
C THR A 174 1.75 -8.17 9.88
N THR A 175 2.07 -7.56 8.74
CA THR A 175 1.45 -6.32 8.27
C THR A 175 -0.08 -6.44 8.18
N GLU A 176 -0.56 -7.59 7.71
CA GLU A 176 -1.99 -7.90 7.62
C GLU A 176 -2.65 -7.97 9.00
N HIS A 177 -2.04 -8.68 9.94
CA HIS A 177 -2.57 -8.79 11.31
C HIS A 177 -2.58 -7.42 12.02
N ALA A 178 -1.52 -6.63 11.88
CA ALA A 178 -1.45 -5.27 12.42
C ALA A 178 -2.54 -4.35 11.84
N ALA A 179 -2.78 -4.44 10.53
CA ALA A 179 -3.82 -3.67 9.85
C ALA A 179 -5.23 -4.06 10.34
N GLU A 180 -5.52 -5.36 10.44
CA GLU A 180 -6.80 -5.85 10.95
C GLU A 180 -7.06 -5.45 12.40
N ALA A 181 -6.07 -5.59 13.27
CA ALA A 181 -6.15 -5.19 14.68
C ALA A 181 -6.37 -3.68 14.86
N LEU A 182 -5.86 -2.86 13.91
CA LEU A 182 -5.98 -1.40 13.97
C LEU A 182 -7.24 -0.88 13.29
N ARG A 183 -7.87 -1.65 12.41
CA ARG A 183 -9.00 -1.23 11.57
C ARG A 183 -10.16 -0.63 12.38
N SER A 184 -10.53 -1.24 13.51
CA SER A 184 -11.59 -0.74 14.38
C SER A 184 -11.27 0.60 15.07
N SER A 185 -9.98 0.94 15.16
CA SER A 185 -9.49 2.17 15.80
C SER A 185 -9.40 3.36 14.84
N VAL A 186 -9.54 3.13 13.53
CA VAL A 186 -9.51 4.16 12.49
C VAL A 186 -10.84 4.17 11.75
N ARG A 187 -11.57 5.29 11.75
CA ARG A 187 -12.85 5.38 11.05
C ARG A 187 -12.64 5.23 9.53
N LYS A 188 -13.59 4.60 8.85
CA LYS A 188 -13.55 4.38 7.39
C LYS A 188 -13.22 5.65 6.61
N ALA A 189 -13.85 6.77 6.96
CA ALA A 189 -13.63 8.06 6.30
C ALA A 189 -12.22 8.64 6.52
N ASP A 190 -11.57 8.29 7.63
CA ASP A 190 -10.24 8.79 7.99
C ASP A 190 -9.12 7.85 7.52
N ALA A 191 -9.45 6.61 7.16
CA ALA A 191 -8.48 5.57 6.82
C ALA A 191 -7.54 5.96 5.66
N PRO A 192 -7.99 6.54 4.53
CA PRO A 192 -7.08 6.96 3.48
C PRO A 192 -6.06 8.01 3.95
N GLN A 193 -6.52 9.00 4.73
CA GLN A 193 -5.64 10.04 5.24
C GLN A 193 -4.67 9.51 6.30
N PHE A 194 -5.13 8.65 7.20
CA PHE A 194 -4.28 8.00 8.20
C PHE A 194 -3.15 7.20 7.53
N CYS A 195 -3.49 6.35 6.56
CA CYS A 195 -2.50 5.54 5.84
C CYS A 195 -1.54 6.39 5.03
N HIS A 196 -2.02 7.43 4.35
CA HIS A 196 -1.16 8.37 3.64
C HIS A 196 -0.14 9.05 4.55
N LEU A 197 -0.57 9.60 5.69
CA LEU A 197 0.31 10.27 6.64
C LEU A 197 1.30 9.29 7.30
N LEU A 198 0.84 8.08 7.61
CA LEU A 198 1.70 7.02 8.14
C LEU A 198 2.75 6.62 7.12
N HIS A 199 2.38 6.51 5.83
CA HIS A 199 3.32 6.24 4.75
C HIS A 199 4.36 7.36 4.61
N CYS A 200 3.93 8.63 4.66
CA CYS A 200 4.84 9.77 4.60
C CYS A 200 5.91 9.72 5.70
N VAL A 201 5.51 9.45 6.96
CA VAL A 201 6.47 9.39 8.06
C VAL A 201 7.36 8.15 8.00
N ALA A 202 6.82 7.01 7.55
CA ALA A 202 7.54 5.75 7.45
C ALA A 202 8.59 5.74 6.33
N THR A 203 8.42 6.60 5.33
CA THR A 203 9.33 6.69 4.17
C THR A 203 10.12 8.00 4.14
N ASP A 204 10.04 8.84 5.19
CA ASP A 204 10.77 10.10 5.27
C ASP A 204 12.27 9.84 5.47
N PRO A 205 13.16 10.17 4.51
CA PRO A 205 14.58 9.91 4.62
C PRO A 205 15.26 10.69 5.75
N LYS A 206 14.61 11.72 6.29
CA LYS A 206 15.13 12.49 7.44
C LYS A 206 14.88 11.80 8.78
N ARG A 207 14.13 10.70 8.79
CA ARG A 207 13.71 9.96 9.99
C ARG A 207 14.09 8.47 9.94
N ALA A 208 14.78 8.07 8.88
CA ALA A 208 15.31 6.72 8.71
C ALA A 208 16.54 6.48 9.59
#